data_aedaf2d1cc05e02e0d6d83b428ed98b9
#
_entry.id   aedaf2d1cc05e02e0d6d83b428ed98b9
#
_cell.length_a   1.000
_cell.length_b   1.000
_cell.length_c   1.000
_cell.angle_alpha   90.00
_cell.angle_beta   90.00
_cell.angle_gamma   90.00
#
_symmetry.space_group_name_H-M   'P 1'
#
loop_
_entity.id
_entity.type
_entity.pdbx_description
1 polymer ?
#
loop_
_entity_poly.entity_id
_entity_poly.type
_entity_poly.pdbx_seq_one_letter_code
_entity_poly.pdbx_strand_id
1 'polypeptide(L)'
;MQTKPIRLLALSFVALALTACGGTIAFSDTSSLAIVGTPPKPPEPPKEEPPPPPKPKRVEVTADKIVIREKIQFDLNKATIKPESHELLGEIVEVFQENPHIKKVSIEGHTDNQGSDSYNQKLSDQRAKSVLDYLVGKGIDEKRLTSKGFGESKPIASNDTEEGKEQNRRVEFIITEQDEVTKTYEIDPETGKKKEVKQDDKKDKKDKKEKKES
;
A
#
# COMPACT_ATOMS: atom_id res chain seq x y z
N MET A 1 -27.73 -23.66 -19.46
CA MET A 1 -26.86 -24.60 -20.18
C MET A 1 -26.70 -24.10 -21.62
N GLN A 2 -25.60 -23.43 -21.95
CA GLN A 2 -25.19 -23.19 -23.33
C GLN A 2 -23.67 -23.13 -23.36
N THR A 3 -23.07 -24.17 -23.87
CA THR A 3 -21.66 -24.35 -24.15
C THR A 3 -21.26 -23.68 -25.43
N LYS A 4 -20.29 -22.76 -25.42
CA LYS A 4 -19.70 -22.17 -26.65
C LYS A 4 -18.51 -23.02 -27.10
N PRO A 5 -18.36 -23.33 -28.40
CA PRO A 5 -17.27 -24.12 -28.93
C PRO A 5 -16.00 -23.30 -29.13
N ILE A 6 -14.88 -23.89 -28.76
CA ILE A 6 -13.51 -23.43 -29.00
C ILE A 6 -13.18 -23.63 -30.47
N ARG A 7 -12.86 -22.56 -31.22
CA ARG A 7 -12.33 -22.62 -32.57
C ARG A 7 -10.84 -22.88 -32.55
N LEU A 8 -10.47 -24.07 -33.00
CA LEU A 8 -9.11 -24.49 -33.28
C LEU A 8 -8.65 -23.86 -34.62
N LEU A 9 -7.62 -23.01 -34.60
CA LEU A 9 -7.00 -22.47 -35.80
C LEU A 9 -5.85 -23.39 -36.23
N ALA A 10 -6.01 -24.06 -37.39
CA ALA A 10 -4.99 -24.90 -38.01
C ALA A 10 -3.95 -24.00 -38.70
N LEU A 11 -2.68 -24.10 -38.31
CA LEU A 11 -1.56 -23.54 -39.06
C LEU A 11 -1.19 -24.48 -40.21
N SER A 12 -1.36 -24.02 -41.42
CA SER A 12 -0.87 -24.67 -42.65
C SER A 12 0.62 -24.37 -42.85
N PHE A 13 1.43 -25.40 -42.80
CA PHE A 13 2.84 -25.35 -43.24
C PHE A 13 2.85 -25.43 -44.79
N VAL A 14 3.38 -24.39 -45.42
CA VAL A 14 3.73 -24.42 -46.85
C VAL A 14 5.21 -24.77 -46.93
N ALA A 15 5.49 -25.96 -47.40
CA ALA A 15 6.83 -26.40 -47.77
C ALA A 15 7.17 -25.92 -49.18
N LEU A 16 8.14 -25.01 -49.30
CA LEU A 16 8.68 -24.58 -50.60
C LEU A 16 9.91 -25.39 -50.93
N ALA A 17 9.83 -26.31 -51.89
CA ALA A 17 10.94 -27.07 -52.42
C ALA A 17 11.67 -26.24 -53.47
N LEU A 18 12.92 -25.88 -53.21
CA LEU A 18 13.83 -25.32 -54.22
C LEU A 18 14.76 -26.43 -54.74
N THR A 19 14.52 -26.82 -55.97
CA THR A 19 15.43 -27.62 -56.79
C THR A 19 16.58 -26.74 -57.29
N ALA A 20 17.78 -26.99 -56.84
CA ALA A 20 18.99 -26.35 -57.33
C ALA A 20 19.71 -27.25 -58.35
N CYS A 21 19.82 -26.73 -59.54
CA CYS A 21 20.66 -27.31 -60.63
C CYS A 21 22.14 -27.17 -60.24
N GLY A 22 22.87 -28.24 -60.49
CA GLY A 22 24.30 -28.34 -60.25
C GLY A 22 25.16 -27.46 -61.17
N GLY A 23 26.20 -26.90 -60.58
CA GLY A 23 27.32 -26.29 -61.24
C GLY A 23 28.54 -26.45 -60.34
N THR A 24 29.40 -27.45 -60.67
CA THR A 24 30.71 -27.63 -60.05
C THR A 24 31.68 -26.60 -60.62
N ILE A 25 32.07 -25.63 -59.75
CA ILE A 25 33.19 -24.74 -60.02
C ILE A 25 34.31 -25.18 -59.08
N ALA A 26 35.36 -25.81 -59.66
CA ALA A 26 36.58 -26.10 -58.94
C ALA A 26 37.40 -24.81 -58.80
N PHE A 27 37.52 -24.28 -57.63
CA PHE A 27 38.50 -23.25 -57.28
C PHE A 27 39.62 -23.89 -56.49
N SER A 28 40.75 -24.08 -57.21
CA SER A 28 42.03 -24.36 -56.56
C SER A 28 42.78 -23.04 -56.45
N ASP A 29 42.68 -22.42 -55.25
CA ASP A 29 43.69 -21.45 -54.87
C ASP A 29 43.85 -21.48 -53.35
N THR A 30 44.97 -22.07 -52.93
CA THR A 30 45.42 -22.15 -51.56
C THR A 30 46.11 -20.86 -51.18
N SER A 31 45.37 -19.88 -50.79
CA SER A 31 45.88 -18.74 -50.03
C SER A 31 45.19 -18.73 -48.67
N SER A 32 45.82 -19.36 -47.68
CA SER A 32 45.43 -19.33 -46.31
C SER A 32 45.61 -17.92 -45.73
N LEU A 33 44.60 -17.05 -45.89
CA LEU A 33 44.50 -15.84 -45.11
C LEU A 33 43.95 -16.22 -43.71
N ALA A 34 44.88 -16.42 -42.76
CA ALA A 34 44.52 -16.52 -41.37
C ALA A 34 44.03 -15.14 -40.88
N ILE A 35 42.73 -14.93 -40.95
CA ILE A 35 42.07 -13.80 -40.25
C ILE A 35 42.08 -14.18 -38.79
N VAL A 36 43.10 -13.72 -38.04
CA VAL A 36 43.08 -13.71 -36.58
C VAL A 36 42.13 -12.58 -36.13
N GLY A 37 40.87 -12.82 -36.29
CA GLY A 37 39.83 -11.98 -35.69
C GLY A 37 39.53 -12.55 -34.31
N THR A 38 39.86 -11.82 -33.25
CA THR A 38 39.35 -12.13 -31.92
C THR A 38 37.81 -12.16 -31.99
N PRO A 39 37.14 -13.23 -31.52
CA PRO A 39 35.69 -13.27 -31.53
C PRO A 39 35.12 -12.06 -30.74
N PRO A 40 34.03 -11.43 -31.19
CA PRO A 40 33.45 -10.35 -30.49
C PRO A 40 33.06 -10.83 -29.06
N LYS A 41 33.46 -10.03 -28.07
CA LYS A 41 33.09 -10.26 -26.66
C LYS A 41 31.58 -10.47 -26.59
N PRO A 42 31.07 -11.52 -25.92
CA PRO A 42 29.63 -11.69 -25.72
C PRO A 42 29.04 -10.39 -25.16
N PRO A 43 27.84 -9.99 -25.58
CA PRO A 43 27.19 -8.81 -25.00
C PRO A 43 27.10 -9.00 -23.50
N GLU A 44 27.53 -8.00 -22.76
CA GLU A 44 27.40 -7.99 -21.30
C GLU A 44 25.92 -8.13 -20.97
N PRO A 45 25.55 -8.97 -19.98
CA PRO A 45 24.16 -9.08 -19.56
C PRO A 45 23.63 -7.67 -19.20
N PRO A 46 22.36 -7.35 -19.51
CA PRO A 46 21.79 -6.06 -19.15
C PRO A 46 22.08 -5.79 -17.67
N LYS A 47 22.71 -4.66 -17.37
CA LYS A 47 22.82 -4.21 -15.99
C LYS A 47 21.40 -4.10 -15.46
N GLU A 48 21.04 -4.93 -14.48
CA GLU A 48 19.81 -4.76 -13.74
C GLU A 48 19.83 -3.34 -13.15
N GLU A 49 18.92 -2.50 -13.60
CA GLU A 49 18.75 -1.18 -13.00
C GLU A 49 18.42 -1.38 -11.52
N PRO A 50 19.05 -0.63 -10.62
CA PRO A 50 18.73 -0.73 -9.21
C PRO A 50 17.23 -0.50 -9.05
N PRO A 51 16.55 -1.28 -8.17
CA PRO A 51 15.12 -1.11 -7.94
C PRO A 51 14.84 0.36 -7.62
N PRO A 52 13.75 0.95 -8.15
CA PRO A 52 13.41 2.33 -7.90
C PRO A 52 13.38 2.58 -6.39
N PRO A 53 13.81 3.74 -5.90
CA PRO A 53 13.80 4.05 -4.48
C PRO A 53 12.38 3.86 -3.92
N PRO A 54 12.24 3.30 -2.71
CA PRO A 54 10.93 3.06 -2.11
C PRO A 54 10.17 4.39 -2.04
N LYS A 55 8.92 4.38 -2.52
CA LYS A 55 8.03 5.56 -2.43
C LYS A 55 7.92 5.98 -0.97
N PRO A 56 7.97 7.28 -0.65
CA PRO A 56 7.79 7.75 0.72
C PRO A 56 6.45 7.23 1.26
N LYS A 57 6.45 6.65 2.46
CA LYS A 57 5.23 6.15 3.09
C LYS A 57 4.26 7.31 3.28
N ARG A 58 3.05 7.18 2.72
CA ARG A 58 1.97 8.18 2.85
C ARG A 58 1.27 8.07 4.21
N VAL A 59 1.38 6.90 4.84
CA VAL A 59 0.76 6.59 6.14
C VAL A 59 1.83 6.16 7.12
N GLU A 60 1.85 6.79 8.30
CA GLU A 60 2.80 6.51 9.38
C GLU A 60 2.04 6.32 10.70
N VAL A 61 2.48 5.37 11.53
CA VAL A 61 1.92 5.17 12.87
C VAL A 61 2.82 5.85 13.89
N THR A 62 2.25 6.73 14.69
CA THR A 62 2.87 7.33 15.89
C THR A 62 2.24 6.73 17.14
N ALA A 63 2.72 7.13 18.33
CA ALA A 63 2.20 6.58 19.59
C ALA A 63 0.71 6.89 19.83
N ASP A 64 0.22 8.00 19.30
CA ASP A 64 -1.11 8.56 19.58
C ASP A 64 -2.02 8.65 18.35
N LYS A 65 -1.48 8.56 17.15
CA LYS A 65 -2.28 8.68 15.92
C LYS A 65 -1.65 7.99 14.71
N ILE A 66 -2.49 7.69 13.73
CA ILE A 66 -2.05 7.31 12.38
C ILE A 66 -2.00 8.60 11.57
N VAL A 67 -0.78 9.00 11.20
CA VAL A 67 -0.52 10.22 10.42
C VAL A 67 -0.63 9.91 8.95
N ILE A 68 -1.49 10.64 8.25
CA ILE A 68 -1.61 10.60 6.79
C ILE A 68 -1.04 11.89 6.21
N ARG A 69 -0.18 11.76 5.20
CA ARG A 69 0.47 12.91 4.53
C ARG A 69 -0.36 13.50 3.41
N GLU A 70 -1.32 12.74 2.93
CA GLU A 70 -2.29 13.13 1.91
C GLU A 70 -3.69 13.24 2.52
N LYS A 71 -4.59 13.96 1.86
CA LYS A 71 -5.96 14.15 2.35
C LYS A 71 -6.92 13.17 1.70
N ILE A 72 -7.85 12.68 2.50
CA ILE A 72 -9.02 11.98 1.99
C ILE A 72 -9.92 13.00 1.31
N GLN A 73 -10.14 12.82 0.02
CA GLN A 73 -10.95 13.72 -0.80
C GLN A 73 -12.41 13.27 -0.84
N PHE A 74 -13.30 14.25 -0.73
CA PHE A 74 -14.75 14.07 -0.81
C PHE A 74 -15.31 14.89 -1.97
N ASP A 75 -16.48 14.52 -2.43
CA ASP A 75 -17.26 15.39 -3.32
C ASP A 75 -17.62 16.71 -2.62
N LEU A 76 -17.78 17.75 -3.42
CA LEU A 76 -18.11 19.08 -2.90
C LEU A 76 -19.39 19.02 -2.07
N ASN A 77 -19.32 19.50 -0.83
CA ASN A 77 -20.44 19.53 0.12
C ASN A 77 -21.07 18.16 0.40
N LYS A 78 -20.34 17.05 0.19
CA LYS A 78 -20.81 15.69 0.43
C LYS A 78 -19.83 14.91 1.30
N ALA A 79 -20.30 13.74 1.73
CA ALA A 79 -19.49 12.74 2.43
C ALA A 79 -19.11 11.56 1.53
N THR A 80 -19.37 11.64 0.23
CA THR A 80 -18.96 10.62 -0.74
C THR A 80 -17.44 10.70 -0.95
N ILE A 81 -16.74 9.61 -0.63
CA ILE A 81 -15.29 9.50 -0.84
C ILE A 81 -15.00 9.40 -2.33
N LYS A 82 -14.05 10.21 -2.81
CA LYS A 82 -13.64 10.15 -4.21
C LYS A 82 -12.74 8.93 -4.48
N PRO A 83 -12.80 8.37 -5.71
CA PRO A 83 -11.99 7.21 -6.08
C PRO A 83 -10.48 7.40 -5.89
N GLU A 84 -9.98 8.63 -6.04
CA GLU A 84 -8.56 8.97 -5.86
C GLU A 84 -8.06 8.70 -4.44
N SER A 85 -8.96 8.68 -3.46
CA SER A 85 -8.63 8.40 -2.06
C SER A 85 -8.66 6.91 -1.70
N HIS A 86 -9.12 6.04 -2.62
CA HIS A 86 -9.25 4.61 -2.31
C HIS A 86 -7.89 3.93 -2.10
N GLU A 87 -6.85 4.38 -2.82
CA GLU A 87 -5.49 3.86 -2.63
C GLU A 87 -4.94 4.21 -1.25
N LEU A 88 -5.07 5.48 -0.84
CA LEU A 88 -4.67 5.94 0.49
C LEU A 88 -5.42 5.20 1.61
N LEU A 89 -6.72 5.01 1.45
CA LEU A 89 -7.53 4.25 2.40
C LEU A 89 -7.14 2.76 2.43
N GLY A 90 -6.67 2.21 1.31
CA GLY A 90 -6.08 0.87 1.24
C GLY A 90 -4.82 0.76 2.10
N GLU A 91 -3.91 1.73 2.03
CA GLU A 91 -2.72 1.78 2.89
C GLU A 91 -3.08 1.88 4.38
N ILE A 92 -4.15 2.60 4.72
CA ILE A 92 -4.64 2.64 6.11
C ILE A 92 -5.16 1.26 6.55
N VAL A 93 -5.85 0.52 5.68
CA VAL A 93 -6.26 -0.88 5.96
C VAL A 93 -5.05 -1.75 6.23
N GLU A 94 -3.98 -1.66 5.43
CA GLU A 94 -2.73 -2.39 5.63
C GLU A 94 -2.11 -2.05 6.99
N VAL A 95 -2.09 -0.76 7.37
CA VAL A 95 -1.61 -0.34 8.69
C VAL A 95 -2.40 -1.01 9.82
N PHE A 96 -3.72 -1.12 9.72
CA PHE A 96 -4.52 -1.83 10.73
C PHE A 96 -4.22 -3.33 10.80
N GLN A 97 -3.89 -3.96 9.66
CA GLN A 97 -3.53 -5.37 9.58
C GLN A 97 -2.13 -5.64 10.14
N GLU A 98 -1.17 -4.75 9.84
CA GLU A 98 0.21 -4.84 10.33
C GLU A 98 0.33 -4.51 11.83
N ASN A 99 -0.63 -3.77 12.40
CA ASN A 99 -0.61 -3.30 13.79
C ASN A 99 -1.80 -3.83 14.60
N PRO A 100 -1.87 -5.13 14.91
CA PRO A 100 -2.96 -5.73 15.67
C PRO A 100 -3.02 -5.25 17.14
N HIS A 101 -1.94 -4.64 17.63
CA HIS A 101 -1.86 -4.03 18.96
C HIS A 101 -2.69 -2.73 19.07
N ILE A 102 -2.99 -2.06 17.97
CA ILE A 102 -3.90 -0.91 17.95
C ILE A 102 -5.34 -1.45 18.10
N LYS A 103 -5.95 -1.24 19.27
CA LYS A 103 -7.27 -1.78 19.60
C LYS A 103 -8.40 -0.89 19.16
N LYS A 104 -8.26 0.43 19.37
CA LYS A 104 -9.30 1.39 18.98
C LYS A 104 -8.72 2.65 18.37
N VAL A 105 -9.37 3.10 17.30
CA VAL A 105 -9.06 4.34 16.59
C VAL A 105 -10.33 5.17 16.45
N SER A 106 -10.23 6.45 16.79
CA SER A 106 -11.26 7.46 16.54
C SER A 106 -10.96 8.15 15.21
N ILE A 107 -11.92 8.12 14.30
CA ILE A 107 -11.87 8.84 13.02
C ILE A 107 -12.53 10.18 13.25
N GLU A 108 -11.77 11.27 13.20
CA GLU A 108 -12.23 12.63 13.51
C GLU A 108 -12.34 13.46 12.23
N GLY A 109 -13.54 13.95 11.93
CA GLY A 109 -13.81 14.81 10.78
C GLY A 109 -13.78 16.28 11.17
N HIS A 110 -13.19 17.12 10.32
CA HIS A 110 -13.07 18.56 10.52
C HIS A 110 -13.46 19.33 9.27
N THR A 111 -13.92 20.57 9.44
CA THR A 111 -14.21 21.52 8.35
C THR A 111 -13.45 22.82 8.57
N ASP A 112 -13.46 23.68 7.58
CA ASP A 112 -13.18 25.11 7.75
C ASP A 112 -14.42 25.82 8.34
N ASN A 113 -14.34 27.13 8.48
CA ASN A 113 -15.43 27.99 9.01
C ASN A 113 -16.43 28.46 7.94
N GLN A 114 -16.46 27.83 6.78
CA GLN A 114 -17.45 28.18 5.75
C GLN A 114 -18.77 27.45 5.99
N GLY A 115 -19.83 28.19 6.19
CA GLY A 115 -21.17 27.66 6.47
C GLY A 115 -21.64 27.93 7.90
N SER A 116 -22.66 27.21 8.34
CA SER A 116 -23.11 27.28 9.73
C SER A 116 -22.48 26.15 10.56
N ASP A 117 -22.27 26.40 11.86
CA ASP A 117 -21.73 25.41 12.80
C ASP A 117 -22.49 24.08 12.72
N SER A 118 -23.82 24.14 12.67
CA SER A 118 -24.68 22.94 12.59
C SER A 118 -24.52 22.19 11.28
N TYR A 119 -24.29 22.90 10.16
CA TYR A 119 -24.00 22.28 8.88
C TYR A 119 -22.63 21.63 8.91
N ASN A 120 -21.60 22.35 9.38
CA ASN A 120 -20.22 21.88 9.48
C ASN A 120 -20.09 20.67 10.42
N GLN A 121 -20.81 20.70 11.56
CA GLN A 121 -20.90 19.57 12.47
C GLN A 121 -21.45 18.32 11.76
N LYS A 122 -22.61 18.45 11.10
CA LYS A 122 -23.25 17.35 10.38
C LYS A 122 -22.39 16.82 9.24
N LEU A 123 -21.77 17.72 8.45
CA LEU A 123 -20.92 17.33 7.32
C LEU A 123 -19.67 16.55 7.79
N SER A 124 -19.01 17.02 8.86
CA SER A 124 -17.85 16.36 9.42
C SER A 124 -18.19 14.99 10.04
N ASP A 125 -19.34 14.86 10.73
CA ASP A 125 -19.83 13.57 11.23
C ASP A 125 -20.07 12.58 10.09
N GLN A 126 -20.72 13.03 9.02
CA GLN A 126 -21.00 12.19 7.86
C GLN A 126 -19.71 11.74 7.15
N ARG A 127 -18.71 12.63 7.01
CA ARG A 127 -17.41 12.30 6.41
C ARG A 127 -16.65 11.29 7.24
N ALA A 128 -16.55 11.51 8.56
CA ALA A 128 -15.93 10.56 9.46
C ALA A 128 -16.59 9.18 9.39
N LYS A 129 -17.94 9.17 9.36
CA LYS A 129 -18.71 7.93 9.22
C LYS A 129 -18.47 7.23 7.88
N SER A 130 -18.41 7.96 6.76
CA SER A 130 -18.12 7.35 5.45
C SER A 130 -16.76 6.68 5.40
N VAL A 131 -15.76 7.25 6.06
CA VAL A 131 -14.43 6.64 6.18
C VAL A 131 -14.51 5.37 7.04
N LEU A 132 -15.22 5.41 8.19
CA LEU A 132 -15.44 4.23 9.01
C LEU A 132 -16.12 3.12 8.21
N ASP A 133 -17.21 3.43 7.54
CA ASP A 133 -17.99 2.45 6.75
C ASP A 133 -17.12 1.84 5.63
N TYR A 134 -16.23 2.63 5.01
CA TYR A 134 -15.29 2.14 4.02
C TYR A 134 -14.29 1.14 4.62
N LEU A 135 -13.68 1.46 5.78
CA LEU A 135 -12.71 0.58 6.44
C LEU A 135 -13.36 -0.73 6.91
N VAL A 136 -14.58 -0.66 7.46
CA VAL A 136 -15.37 -1.85 7.83
C VAL A 136 -15.67 -2.70 6.59
N GLY A 137 -16.04 -2.07 5.47
CA GLY A 137 -16.26 -2.75 4.19
C GLY A 137 -14.99 -3.41 3.63
N LYS A 138 -13.80 -3.00 4.07
CA LYS A 138 -12.50 -3.61 3.75
C LYS A 138 -12.04 -4.67 4.78
N GLY A 139 -12.90 -4.99 5.76
CA GLY A 139 -12.66 -6.07 6.72
C GLY A 139 -12.02 -5.66 8.04
N ILE A 140 -11.95 -4.36 8.35
CA ILE A 140 -11.57 -3.92 9.69
C ILE A 140 -12.76 -4.12 10.63
N ASP A 141 -12.53 -4.71 11.81
CA ASP A 141 -13.58 -4.91 12.81
C ASP A 141 -14.15 -3.55 13.27
N GLU A 142 -15.46 -3.37 13.15
CA GLU A 142 -16.17 -2.16 13.55
C GLU A 142 -15.89 -1.78 15.02
N LYS A 143 -15.68 -2.79 15.89
CA LYS A 143 -15.36 -2.56 17.31
C LYS A 143 -14.03 -1.84 17.54
N ARG A 144 -13.15 -1.85 16.55
CA ARG A 144 -11.87 -1.11 16.56
C ARG A 144 -12.01 0.34 16.10
N LEU A 145 -13.18 0.76 15.61
CA LEU A 145 -13.39 2.05 14.98
C LEU A 145 -14.50 2.82 15.67
N THR A 146 -14.28 4.11 15.84
CA THR A 146 -15.32 5.08 16.19
C THR A 146 -15.22 6.26 15.23
N SER A 147 -16.32 6.97 14.98
CA SER A 147 -16.30 8.17 14.14
C SER A 147 -16.95 9.33 14.88
N LYS A 148 -16.38 10.53 14.71
CA LYS A 148 -16.89 11.76 15.31
C LYS A 148 -16.54 12.97 14.43
N GLY A 149 -17.50 13.81 14.16
CA GLY A 149 -17.28 15.13 13.59
C GLY A 149 -17.02 16.17 14.67
N PHE A 150 -16.23 17.15 14.33
CA PHE A 150 -15.96 18.33 15.16
C PHE A 150 -16.32 19.63 14.45
N GLY A 151 -16.81 19.55 13.19
CA GLY A 151 -17.09 20.75 12.42
C GLY A 151 -15.85 21.63 12.35
N GLU A 152 -16.04 22.92 12.59
CA GLU A 152 -14.99 23.93 12.62
C GLU A 152 -14.38 24.18 14.02
N SER A 153 -14.83 23.44 15.05
CA SER A 153 -14.48 23.71 16.45
C SER A 153 -13.01 23.41 16.81
N LYS A 154 -12.29 22.67 15.98
CA LYS A 154 -10.87 22.30 16.20
C LYS A 154 -9.99 22.68 15.00
N PRO A 155 -9.78 23.99 14.72
CA PRO A 155 -8.89 24.40 13.64
C PRO A 155 -7.42 24.12 13.98
N ILE A 156 -6.62 23.74 12.99
CA ILE A 156 -5.16 23.61 13.11
C ILE A 156 -4.39 24.71 12.38
N ALA A 157 -5.09 25.49 11.58
CA ALA A 157 -4.55 26.65 10.87
C ALA A 157 -5.59 27.79 10.84
N SER A 158 -5.14 29.00 10.45
CA SER A 158 -6.06 30.14 10.35
C SER A 158 -7.10 29.91 9.25
N ASN A 159 -8.36 30.24 9.56
CA ASN A 159 -9.46 30.27 8.58
C ASN A 159 -9.49 31.55 7.73
N ASP A 160 -8.53 32.46 7.89
CA ASP A 160 -8.46 33.71 7.11
C ASP A 160 -7.84 33.51 5.73
N THR A 161 -7.08 32.42 5.53
CA THR A 161 -6.43 32.08 4.26
C THR A 161 -7.00 30.80 3.67
N GLU A 162 -6.96 30.66 2.33
CA GLU A 162 -7.43 29.44 1.68
C GLU A 162 -6.55 28.24 2.02
N GLU A 163 -5.24 28.44 2.19
CA GLU A 163 -4.30 27.40 2.61
C GLU A 163 -4.63 26.89 4.01
N GLY A 164 -4.98 27.78 4.93
CA GLY A 164 -5.37 27.40 6.29
C GLY A 164 -6.74 26.70 6.33
N LYS A 165 -7.74 27.21 5.59
CA LYS A 165 -9.01 26.51 5.43
C LYS A 165 -8.81 25.11 4.85
N GLU A 166 -7.98 25.00 3.82
CA GLU A 166 -7.64 23.71 3.24
C GLU A 166 -7.03 22.77 4.27
N GLN A 167 -6.14 23.24 5.17
CA GLN A 167 -5.59 22.44 6.25
C GLN A 167 -6.67 22.01 7.27
N ASN A 168 -7.65 22.87 7.53
CA ASN A 168 -8.74 22.57 8.44
C ASN A 168 -9.72 21.52 7.87
N ARG A 169 -9.93 21.46 6.57
CA ARG A 169 -10.71 20.41 5.88
C ARG A 169 -9.96 19.08 5.86
N ARG A 170 -10.02 18.31 6.94
CA ARG A 170 -9.27 17.07 7.12
C ARG A 170 -10.03 15.99 7.85
N VAL A 171 -9.50 14.78 7.79
CA VAL A 171 -9.87 13.64 8.66
C VAL A 171 -8.61 13.19 9.39
N GLU A 172 -8.73 12.98 10.69
CA GLU A 172 -7.65 12.46 11.55
C GLU A 172 -8.01 11.08 12.08
N PHE A 173 -6.97 10.27 12.36
CA PHE A 173 -7.11 8.94 12.95
C PHE A 173 -6.36 8.92 14.27
N ILE A 174 -7.09 9.02 15.37
CA ILE A 174 -6.55 9.09 16.72
C ILE A 174 -6.59 7.71 17.37
N ILE A 175 -5.46 7.20 17.81
CA ILE A 175 -5.39 5.93 18.54
C ILE A 175 -5.89 6.20 19.98
N THR A 176 -7.03 5.58 20.33
CA THR A 176 -7.66 5.77 21.64
C THR A 176 -7.39 4.61 22.58
N GLU A 177 -7.01 3.44 22.06
CA GLU A 177 -6.66 2.27 22.83
C GLU A 177 -5.65 1.41 22.06
N GLN A 178 -4.56 1.04 22.69
CA GLN A 178 -3.57 0.11 22.15
C GLN A 178 -2.91 -0.70 23.27
N ASP A 179 -2.46 -1.91 22.92
CA ASP A 179 -1.62 -2.69 23.85
C ASP A 179 -0.22 -2.07 23.93
N GLU A 180 0.41 -2.14 25.10
CA GLU A 180 1.81 -1.74 25.24
C GLU A 180 2.71 -2.67 24.43
N VAL A 181 3.32 -2.15 23.37
CA VAL A 181 4.33 -2.89 22.61
C VAL A 181 5.66 -2.76 23.35
N THR A 182 5.95 -3.70 24.23
CA THR A 182 7.28 -3.79 24.86
C THR A 182 8.26 -4.31 23.82
N LYS A 183 9.00 -3.41 23.17
CA LYS A 183 10.08 -3.79 22.25
C LYS A 183 11.23 -4.38 23.05
N THR A 184 11.37 -5.69 23.03
CA THR A 184 12.49 -6.39 23.63
C THR A 184 13.63 -6.42 22.61
N TYR A 185 14.78 -5.83 22.98
CA TYR A 185 15.98 -5.89 22.18
C TYR A 185 16.94 -6.92 22.76
N GLU A 186 17.36 -7.91 21.99
CA GLU A 186 18.52 -8.72 22.32
C GLU A 186 19.77 -8.03 21.78
N ILE A 187 20.77 -7.87 22.64
CA ILE A 187 22.09 -7.38 22.24
C ILE A 187 22.92 -8.61 21.92
N ASP A 188 23.33 -8.73 20.66
CA ASP A 188 24.26 -9.77 20.24
C ASP A 188 25.58 -9.60 21.00
N PRO A 189 25.99 -10.61 21.81
CA PRO A 189 27.16 -10.50 22.66
C PRO A 189 28.49 -10.39 21.89
N GLU A 190 28.54 -10.83 20.61
CA GLU A 190 29.75 -10.79 19.81
C GLU A 190 29.89 -9.48 19.00
N THR A 191 28.77 -8.92 18.54
CA THR A 191 28.77 -7.76 17.63
C THR A 191 28.29 -6.47 18.28
N GLY A 192 27.67 -6.54 19.47
CA GLY A 192 27.06 -5.39 20.17
C GLY A 192 25.84 -4.80 19.43
N LYS A 193 25.36 -5.42 18.38
CA LYS A 193 24.22 -4.94 17.60
C LYS A 193 22.91 -5.29 18.28
N LYS A 194 22.00 -4.30 18.37
CA LYS A 194 20.64 -4.51 18.84
C LYS A 194 19.81 -5.21 17.75
N LYS A 195 19.27 -6.39 18.07
CA LYS A 195 18.31 -7.10 17.25
C LYS A 195 16.95 -7.00 17.89
N GLU A 196 15.97 -6.46 17.17
CA GLU A 196 14.58 -6.40 17.62
C GLU A 196 14.00 -7.82 17.62
N VAL A 197 13.61 -8.32 18.80
CA VAL A 197 12.94 -9.63 18.92
C VAL A 197 11.44 -9.37 19.00
N LYS A 198 10.71 -9.83 17.99
CA LYS A 198 9.24 -9.86 18.04
C LYS A 198 8.82 -10.88 19.09
N GLN A 199 8.23 -10.40 20.18
CA GLN A 199 7.60 -11.29 21.16
C GLN A 199 6.28 -11.78 20.55
N ASP A 200 6.30 -13.02 20.07
CA ASP A 200 5.06 -13.76 19.76
C ASP A 200 4.26 -13.94 21.06
N ASP A 201 2.97 -13.67 20.98
CA ASP A 201 1.98 -13.71 22.06
C ASP A 201 2.06 -14.98 22.93
N LYS A 202 2.82 -14.90 24.03
CA LYS A 202 2.87 -15.97 25.06
C LYS A 202 1.87 -15.73 26.19
N LYS A 203 1.04 -14.70 26.14
CA LYS A 203 0.13 -14.34 27.25
C LYS A 203 -1.13 -15.20 27.31
N ASP A 204 -1.59 -15.76 26.18
CA ASP A 204 -2.83 -16.55 26.14
C ASP A 204 -2.73 -17.99 26.70
N LYS A 205 -1.53 -18.44 27.09
CA LYS A 205 -1.36 -19.79 27.65
C LYS A 205 -1.34 -19.85 29.17
N LYS A 206 -1.14 -18.73 29.86
CA LYS A 206 -1.08 -18.72 31.33
C LYS A 206 -2.46 -18.69 31.96
N ASP A 207 -3.39 -17.92 31.39
CA ASP A 207 -4.75 -17.78 31.94
C ASP A 207 -5.65 -19.00 31.70
N LYS A 208 -5.29 -19.86 30.72
CA LYS A 208 -5.99 -21.16 30.51
C LYS A 208 -5.55 -22.27 31.45
N LYS A 209 -4.38 -22.14 32.09
CA LYS A 209 -3.87 -23.16 33.01
C LYS A 209 -4.44 -23.00 34.44
N GLU A 210 -4.62 -21.77 34.89
CA GLU A 210 -5.19 -21.49 36.22
C GLU A 210 -6.69 -21.74 36.31
N LYS A 211 -7.42 -21.75 35.21
CA LYS A 211 -8.87 -22.03 35.17
C LYS A 211 -9.22 -23.53 35.09
N LYS A 212 -8.21 -24.40 35.04
CA LYS A 212 -8.40 -25.86 34.94
C LYS A 212 -8.03 -26.61 36.23
N GLU A 213 -7.49 -25.90 37.24
CA GLU A 213 -7.10 -26.45 38.53
C GLU A 213 -7.90 -25.85 39.71
N SER A 214 -9.05 -25.19 39.41
CA SER A 214 -9.99 -24.73 40.45
C SER A 214 -11.34 -25.42 40.34
#